data_4b80e2a01ff584e37f72a237a2da7ae4
#
_entry.id   4b80e2a01ff584e37f72a237a2da7ae4
#
_cell.length_a   1.000
_cell.length_b   1.000
_cell.length_c   1.000
_cell.angle_alpha   90.00
_cell.angle_beta   90.00
_cell.angle_gamma   90.00
#
_symmetry.space_group_name_H-M   'P 1'
#
loop_
_entity.id
_entity.type
_entity.pdbx_description
1 polymer ?
#
loop_
_entity_poly.entity_id
_entity_poly.type
_entity_poly.pdbx_seq_one_letter_code
_entity_poly.pdbx_strand_id
1 'polypeptide(L)'
;MNDRVEDIMTKNVISIDEGITAHEAAKIMTEKRISSLIVERENVPIGIITEKDFVKKICVKDLVSSKVKVGTIMSKIQTYASPDMPVEVAVQRMVNHKIRRLPIVSDGKVIGIVTVTDLARQLRTILLVDGILSEET
;
A
#
# COMPACT_ATOMS: atom_id res chain seq x y z
N MET A 1 -14.33 1.67 18.93
CA MET A 1 -14.40 2.27 17.58
C MET A 1 -14.91 1.24 16.60
N ASN A 2 -15.90 1.61 15.79
CA ASN A 2 -16.58 0.67 14.91
C ASN A 2 -16.24 0.87 13.43
N ASP A 3 -15.12 1.52 13.15
CA ASP A 3 -14.71 1.76 11.77
C ASP A 3 -14.22 0.49 11.10
N ARG A 4 -14.52 0.39 9.81
CA ARG A 4 -14.04 -0.67 8.94
C ARG A 4 -12.89 -0.13 8.10
N VAL A 5 -12.09 -1.02 7.55
CA VAL A 5 -10.93 -0.60 6.75
C VAL A 5 -11.34 0.24 5.54
N GLU A 6 -12.51 0.00 4.96
CA GLU A 6 -13.01 0.81 3.84
C GLU A 6 -13.22 2.28 4.20
N ASP A 7 -13.43 2.59 5.49
CA ASP A 7 -13.65 3.96 5.96
C ASP A 7 -12.34 4.76 6.05
N ILE A 8 -11.21 4.08 6.19
CA ILE A 8 -9.92 4.74 6.41
C ILE A 8 -8.88 4.48 5.31
N MET A 9 -9.12 3.53 4.42
CA MET A 9 -8.16 3.14 3.40
C MET A 9 -7.87 4.26 2.40
N THR A 10 -6.68 4.24 1.84
CA THR A 10 -6.32 5.08 0.69
C THR A 10 -6.92 4.43 -0.55
N LYS A 11 -7.74 5.19 -1.30
CA LYS A 11 -8.47 4.69 -2.47
C LYS A 11 -7.75 4.92 -3.80
N ASN A 12 -6.72 5.76 -3.82
CA ASN A 12 -5.96 6.07 -5.02
C ASN A 12 -4.95 4.96 -5.30
N VAL A 13 -5.45 3.83 -5.80
CA VAL A 13 -4.67 2.61 -6.04
C VAL A 13 -4.64 2.33 -7.53
N ILE A 14 -3.43 2.10 -8.05
CA ILE A 14 -3.20 1.75 -9.45
C ILE A 14 -2.53 0.38 -9.49
N SER A 15 -3.03 -0.48 -10.37
CA SER A 15 -2.47 -1.81 -10.60
C SER A 15 -1.71 -1.82 -11.93
N ILE A 16 -0.58 -2.50 -11.95
CA ILE A 16 0.27 -2.65 -13.13
C ILE A 16 0.61 -4.12 -13.33
N ASP A 17 0.92 -4.50 -14.57
CA ASP A 17 1.36 -5.85 -14.87
C ASP A 17 2.80 -6.08 -14.41
N GLU A 18 3.11 -7.28 -13.94
CA GLU A 18 4.46 -7.65 -13.48
C GLU A 18 5.54 -7.51 -14.55
N GLY A 19 5.14 -7.51 -15.81
CA GLY A 19 6.05 -7.44 -16.95
C GLY A 19 6.46 -6.04 -17.36
N ILE A 20 5.88 -4.98 -16.81
CA ILE A 20 6.34 -3.63 -17.15
C ILE A 20 7.68 -3.36 -16.48
N THR A 21 8.43 -2.40 -17.02
CA THR A 21 9.74 -2.06 -16.47
C THR A 21 9.61 -1.17 -15.25
N ALA A 22 10.65 -1.19 -14.42
CA ALA A 22 10.75 -0.27 -13.28
C ALA A 22 10.71 1.19 -13.76
N HIS A 23 11.30 1.49 -14.92
CA HIS A 23 11.25 2.82 -15.50
C HIS A 23 9.81 3.27 -15.78
N GLU A 24 9.02 2.41 -16.42
CA GLU A 24 7.60 2.70 -16.69
C GLU A 24 6.81 2.87 -15.40
N ALA A 25 7.05 2.02 -14.41
CA ALA A 25 6.40 2.10 -13.11
C ALA A 25 6.74 3.42 -12.40
N ALA A 26 8.01 3.82 -12.42
CA ALA A 26 8.44 5.08 -11.81
C ALA A 26 7.76 6.28 -12.47
N LYS A 27 7.58 6.25 -13.79
CA LYS A 27 6.87 7.31 -14.52
C LYS A 27 5.41 7.40 -14.08
N ILE A 28 4.73 6.26 -13.94
CA ILE A 28 3.35 6.21 -13.47
C ILE A 28 3.24 6.80 -12.05
N MET A 29 4.13 6.39 -11.16
CA MET A 29 4.14 6.90 -9.77
C MET A 29 4.34 8.42 -9.73
N THR A 30 5.24 8.93 -10.56
CA THR A 30 5.53 10.36 -10.64
C THR A 30 4.35 11.14 -11.20
N GLU A 31 3.77 10.66 -12.30
CA GLU A 31 2.63 11.32 -12.95
C GLU A 31 1.38 11.32 -12.08
N LYS A 32 1.12 10.22 -11.38
CA LYS A 32 -0.06 10.06 -10.53
C LYS A 32 0.16 10.52 -9.10
N ARG A 33 1.39 10.90 -8.74
CA ARG A 33 1.77 11.36 -7.41
C ARG A 33 1.41 10.34 -6.33
N ILE A 34 1.76 9.10 -6.58
CA ILE A 34 1.52 7.99 -5.65
C ILE A 34 2.85 7.32 -5.30
N SER A 35 2.93 6.73 -4.11
CA SER A 35 4.17 6.14 -3.58
C SER A 35 4.21 4.63 -3.69
N SER A 36 3.16 4.01 -4.20
CA SER A 36 3.10 2.56 -4.37
C SER A 36 2.18 2.18 -5.52
N LEU A 37 2.43 0.99 -6.09
CA LEU A 37 1.60 0.39 -7.11
C LEU A 37 1.32 -1.05 -6.74
N ILE A 38 0.15 -1.55 -7.11
CA ILE A 38 -0.17 -2.97 -7.01
C ILE A 38 0.36 -3.64 -8.26
N VAL A 39 1.01 -4.78 -8.10
CA VAL A 39 1.53 -5.57 -9.22
C VAL A 39 0.65 -6.79 -9.41
N GLU A 40 0.23 -7.03 -10.65
CA GLU A 40 -0.67 -8.12 -11.01
C GLU A 40 -0.01 -9.09 -11.98
N ARG A 41 -0.43 -10.35 -11.90
CA ARG A 41 -0.14 -11.40 -12.89
C ARG A 41 -1.48 -11.93 -13.37
N GLU A 42 -1.74 -11.81 -14.68
CA GLU A 42 -3.00 -12.26 -15.26
C GLU A 42 -4.21 -11.71 -14.51
N ASN A 43 -4.16 -10.41 -14.20
CA ASN A 43 -5.21 -9.67 -13.48
C ASN A 43 -5.40 -10.08 -12.01
N VAL A 44 -4.47 -10.85 -11.45
CA VAL A 44 -4.49 -11.25 -10.03
C VAL A 44 -3.43 -10.44 -9.28
N PRO A 45 -3.79 -9.72 -8.20
CA PRO A 45 -2.81 -9.00 -7.40
C PRO A 45 -1.82 -9.97 -6.76
N ILE A 46 -0.53 -9.74 -6.98
CA ILE A 46 0.54 -10.62 -6.47
C ILE A 46 1.57 -9.87 -5.64
N GLY A 47 1.69 -8.57 -5.80
CA GLY A 47 2.73 -7.80 -5.11
C GLY A 47 2.44 -6.33 -5.01
N ILE A 48 3.32 -5.64 -4.30
CA ILE A 48 3.32 -4.18 -4.15
C ILE A 48 4.73 -3.70 -4.44
N ILE A 49 4.84 -2.62 -5.21
CA ILE A 49 6.12 -1.94 -5.42
C ILE A 49 6.02 -0.54 -4.82
N THR A 50 7.07 -0.11 -4.12
CA THR A 50 7.10 1.19 -3.44
C THR A 50 8.36 1.95 -3.82
N GLU A 51 8.41 3.25 -3.51
CA GLU A 51 9.60 4.07 -3.74
C GLU A 51 10.85 3.44 -3.13
N LYS A 52 10.72 2.80 -1.97
CA LYS A 52 11.81 2.14 -1.29
C LYS A 52 12.40 0.99 -2.11
N ASP A 53 11.58 0.29 -2.89
CA ASP A 53 12.06 -0.79 -3.77
C ASP A 53 12.99 -0.23 -4.85
N PHE A 54 12.65 0.94 -5.42
CA PHE A 54 13.52 1.59 -6.41
C PHE A 54 14.86 1.96 -5.81
N VAL A 55 14.85 2.54 -4.62
CA VAL A 55 16.10 2.94 -3.94
C VAL A 55 16.95 1.72 -3.63
N LYS A 56 16.40 0.72 -2.99
CA LYS A 56 17.16 -0.44 -2.50
C LYS A 56 17.53 -1.45 -3.58
N LYS A 57 16.64 -1.64 -4.55
CA LYS A 57 16.78 -2.76 -5.49
C LYS A 57 17.22 -2.34 -6.88
N ILE A 58 17.21 -1.05 -7.17
CA ILE A 58 17.68 -0.50 -8.45
C ILE A 58 18.84 0.45 -8.23
N CYS A 59 18.63 1.55 -7.48
CA CYS A 59 19.65 2.58 -7.32
C CYS A 59 20.89 2.06 -6.59
N VAL A 60 20.70 1.40 -5.44
CA VAL A 60 21.81 0.86 -4.65
C VAL A 60 22.58 -0.21 -5.42
N LYS A 61 21.89 -0.99 -6.25
CA LYS A 61 22.52 -2.04 -7.06
C LYS A 61 23.01 -1.56 -8.40
N ASP A 62 22.85 -0.27 -8.69
CA ASP A 62 23.28 0.36 -9.93
C ASP A 62 22.72 -0.34 -11.18
N LEU A 63 21.44 -0.69 -11.14
CA LEU A 63 20.75 -1.34 -12.25
C LEU A 63 20.11 -0.29 -13.16
N VAL A 64 19.95 -0.64 -14.44
CA VAL A 64 19.26 0.20 -15.42
C VAL A 64 17.77 -0.04 -15.29
N SER A 65 17.00 0.96 -14.88
CA SER A 65 15.57 0.82 -14.59
C SER A 65 14.74 0.32 -15.79
N SER A 66 15.13 0.66 -17.02
CA SER A 66 14.44 0.21 -18.22
C SER A 66 14.68 -1.26 -18.55
N LYS A 67 15.60 -1.92 -17.85
CA LYS A 67 15.93 -3.34 -18.05
C LYS A 67 15.47 -4.22 -16.89
N VAL A 68 14.80 -3.65 -15.90
CA VAL A 68 14.31 -4.38 -14.72
C VAL A 68 12.80 -4.46 -14.77
N LYS A 69 12.24 -5.65 -14.69
CA LYS A 69 10.79 -5.84 -14.62
C LYS A 69 10.32 -5.72 -13.17
N VAL A 70 9.18 -5.06 -12.97
CA VAL A 70 8.68 -4.81 -11.61
C VAL A 70 8.41 -6.10 -10.83
N GLY A 71 8.05 -7.18 -11.51
CA GLY A 71 7.82 -8.46 -10.85
C GLY A 71 9.06 -9.01 -10.15
N THR A 72 10.26 -8.57 -10.55
CA THR A 72 11.51 -9.05 -9.93
C THR A 72 11.91 -8.24 -8.70
N ILE A 73 11.33 -7.06 -8.50
CA ILE A 73 11.69 -6.18 -7.37
C ILE A 73 10.53 -5.91 -6.41
N MET A 74 9.32 -6.31 -6.74
CA MET A 74 8.15 -6.14 -5.88
C MET A 74 8.29 -6.94 -4.58
N SER A 75 7.55 -6.54 -3.55
CA SER A 75 7.33 -7.36 -2.37
C SER A 75 6.04 -8.14 -2.59
N LYS A 76 6.06 -9.44 -2.33
CA LYS A 76 4.87 -10.28 -2.50
C LYS A 76 3.80 -9.90 -1.47
N ILE A 77 2.55 -9.87 -1.90
CA ILE A 77 1.43 -9.67 -0.99
C ILE A 77 1.28 -10.95 -0.16
N GLN A 78 1.35 -10.80 1.16
CA GLN A 78 1.27 -11.93 2.09
C GLN A 78 -0.13 -12.15 2.60
N THR A 79 -0.93 -11.09 2.68
CA THR A 79 -2.29 -11.16 3.21
C THR A 79 -3.10 -9.99 2.66
N TYR A 80 -4.40 -10.15 2.67
CA TYR A 80 -5.37 -9.14 2.20
C TYR A 80 -6.40 -8.90 3.30
N ALA A 81 -7.20 -7.86 3.13
CA ALA A 81 -8.37 -7.62 3.96
C ALA A 81 -9.58 -7.39 3.06
N SER A 82 -10.76 -7.70 3.57
CA SER A 82 -12.03 -7.33 2.92
C SER A 82 -12.43 -5.93 3.37
N PRO A 83 -13.25 -5.20 2.58
CA PRO A 83 -13.64 -3.83 2.93
C PRO A 83 -14.34 -3.70 4.29
N ASP A 84 -15.05 -4.73 4.70
CA ASP A 84 -15.82 -4.74 5.94
C ASP A 84 -15.02 -5.16 7.17
N MET A 85 -13.75 -5.45 7.00
CA MET A 85 -12.89 -5.85 8.13
C MET A 85 -12.80 -4.72 9.16
N PRO A 86 -13.00 -5.00 10.46
CA PRO A 86 -12.77 -4.00 11.50
C PRO A 86 -11.32 -3.53 11.51
N VAL A 87 -11.11 -2.25 11.80
CA VAL A 87 -9.77 -1.65 11.80
C VAL A 87 -8.84 -2.38 12.78
N GLU A 88 -9.32 -2.75 13.96
CA GLU A 88 -8.53 -3.47 14.96
C GLU A 88 -8.01 -4.81 14.45
N VAL A 89 -8.82 -5.50 13.65
CA VAL A 89 -8.42 -6.79 13.04
C VAL A 89 -7.34 -6.55 11.99
N ALA A 90 -7.48 -5.49 11.21
CA ALA A 90 -6.48 -5.12 10.21
C ALA A 90 -5.14 -4.76 10.87
N VAL A 91 -5.17 -4.00 11.96
CA VAL A 91 -3.97 -3.65 12.73
C VAL A 91 -3.28 -4.91 13.22
N GLN A 92 -4.03 -5.85 13.79
CA GLN A 92 -3.47 -7.10 14.29
C GLN A 92 -2.84 -7.92 13.15
N ARG A 93 -3.49 -7.94 11.98
CA ARG A 93 -2.97 -8.64 10.81
C ARG A 93 -1.66 -8.02 10.32
N MET A 94 -1.59 -6.70 10.28
CA MET A 94 -0.38 -5.99 9.88
C MET A 94 0.78 -6.25 10.86
N VAL A 95 0.49 -6.24 12.16
CA VAL A 95 1.48 -6.55 13.19
C VAL A 95 1.98 -8.00 13.05
N ASN A 96 1.06 -8.94 12.90
CA ASN A 96 1.39 -10.37 12.81
C ASN A 96 2.25 -10.68 11.57
N HIS A 97 2.00 -10.00 10.46
CA HIS A 97 2.75 -10.20 9.22
C HIS A 97 3.93 -9.24 9.05
N LYS A 98 4.11 -8.32 10.00
CA LYS A 98 5.18 -7.30 9.98
C LYS A 98 5.15 -6.49 8.68
N ILE A 99 3.96 -6.10 8.25
CA ILE A 99 3.75 -5.32 7.03
C ILE A 99 3.26 -3.91 7.36
N ARG A 100 3.58 -2.96 6.48
CA ARG A 100 3.23 -1.55 6.64
C ARG A 100 2.08 -1.13 5.73
N ARG A 101 1.69 -2.00 4.82
CA ARG A 101 0.61 -1.77 3.86
C ARG A 101 -0.22 -3.04 3.75
N LEU A 102 -1.54 -2.89 3.85
CA LEU A 102 -2.47 -4.01 3.77
C LEU A 102 -3.43 -3.74 2.60
N PRO A 103 -3.35 -4.52 1.52
CA PRO A 103 -4.30 -4.37 0.41
C PRO A 103 -5.70 -4.78 0.81
N ILE A 104 -6.68 -4.01 0.34
CA ILE A 104 -8.09 -4.28 0.54
C ILE A 104 -8.65 -4.79 -0.78
N VAL A 105 -9.19 -6.00 -0.76
CA VAL A 105 -9.65 -6.68 -1.97
C VAL A 105 -11.15 -6.87 -1.95
N SER A 106 -11.80 -6.54 -3.06
CA SER A 106 -13.21 -6.80 -3.30
C SER A 106 -13.36 -7.31 -4.73
N ASP A 107 -14.08 -8.42 -4.88
CA ASP A 107 -14.32 -9.05 -6.20
C ASP A 107 -13.02 -9.30 -6.98
N GLY A 108 -11.98 -9.76 -6.29
CA GLY A 108 -10.70 -10.09 -6.90
C GLY A 108 -9.83 -8.90 -7.27
N LYS A 109 -10.25 -7.68 -6.94
CA LYS A 109 -9.52 -6.45 -7.25
C LYS A 109 -9.11 -5.74 -5.98
N VAL A 110 -7.92 -5.11 -5.99
CA VAL A 110 -7.50 -4.24 -4.91
C VAL A 110 -8.22 -2.90 -5.08
N ILE A 111 -9.07 -2.56 -4.11
CA ILE A 111 -9.86 -1.32 -4.13
C ILE A 111 -9.27 -0.23 -3.24
N GLY A 112 -8.30 -0.57 -2.41
CA GLY A 112 -7.64 0.38 -1.53
C GLY A 112 -6.49 -0.27 -0.80
N ILE A 113 -5.76 0.55 -0.05
CA ILE A 113 -4.65 0.09 0.79
C ILE A 113 -4.78 0.80 2.14
N VAL A 114 -4.64 0.05 3.22
CA VAL A 114 -4.47 0.62 4.56
C VAL A 114 -2.99 0.66 4.87
N THR A 115 -2.51 1.84 5.23
CA THR A 115 -1.10 2.05 5.57
C THR A 115 -0.94 2.44 7.03
N VAL A 116 0.29 2.37 7.54
CA VAL A 116 0.62 2.87 8.88
C VAL A 116 0.22 4.34 9.01
N THR A 117 0.38 5.14 7.95
CA THR A 117 -0.02 6.55 7.95
C THR A 117 -1.54 6.71 8.13
N ASP A 118 -2.34 5.86 7.45
CA ASP A 118 -3.79 5.89 7.60
C ASP A 118 -4.19 5.59 9.04
N LEU A 119 -3.53 4.61 9.66
CA LEU A 119 -3.79 4.23 11.06
C LEU A 119 -3.38 5.35 12.03
N ALA A 120 -2.25 6.00 11.78
CA ALA A 120 -1.79 7.12 12.61
C ALA A 120 -2.78 8.29 12.52
N ARG A 121 -3.29 8.57 11.33
CA ARG A 121 -4.30 9.63 11.12
C ARG A 121 -5.59 9.30 11.87
N GLN A 122 -6.01 8.03 11.84
CA GLN A 122 -7.20 7.57 12.56
C GLN A 122 -7.03 7.74 14.05
N LEU A 123 -5.86 7.37 14.60
CA LEU A 123 -5.55 7.54 16.02
C LEU A 123 -5.60 9.01 16.42
N ARG A 124 -5.03 9.89 15.61
CA ARG A 124 -5.07 11.33 15.84
C ARG A 124 -6.50 11.85 15.93
N THR A 125 -7.38 11.40 15.04
CA THR A 125 -8.78 11.78 15.04
C THR A 125 -9.47 11.34 16.33
N ILE A 126 -9.24 10.11 16.79
CA ILE A 126 -9.79 9.60 18.04
C ILE A 126 -9.34 10.46 19.22
N LEU A 127 -8.05 10.76 19.30
CA LEU A 127 -7.48 11.54 20.40
C LEU A 127 -8.04 12.97 20.45
N LEU A 128 -8.28 13.58 19.28
CA LEU A 128 -8.90 14.90 19.20
C LEU A 128 -10.37 14.89 19.61
N VAL A 129 -11.12 13.89 19.16
CA VAL A 129 -12.54 13.74 19.49
C VAL A 129 -12.72 13.51 20.99
N ASP A 130 -11.85 12.70 21.61
CA ASP A 130 -11.90 12.41 23.05
C ASP A 130 -11.30 13.53 23.90
N GLY A 131 -10.78 14.60 23.28
CA GLY A 131 -10.21 15.73 24.01
C GLY A 131 -8.84 15.45 24.62
N ILE A 132 -8.18 14.37 24.24
CA ILE A 132 -6.87 14.00 24.77
C ILE A 132 -5.76 14.86 24.17
N LEU A 133 -5.89 15.23 22.88
CA LEU A 133 -4.94 16.11 22.19
C LEU A 133 -5.62 17.39 21.81
N SER A 134 -4.83 18.48 21.78
CA SER A 134 -5.26 19.78 21.28
C SER A 134 -4.69 19.98 19.88
N GLU A 135 -5.44 20.66 18.99
CA GLU A 135 -4.95 21.02 17.67
C GLU A 135 -3.80 22.04 17.73
N GLU A 136 -3.65 22.73 18.85
CA GLU A 136 -2.61 23.74 19.04
C GLU A 136 -1.25 23.14 19.43
N THR A 137 -1.23 21.87 19.73
CA THR A 137 0.01 21.15 20.01
C THR A 137 0.49 20.36 18.77
#